data_643e3297d0f098f538c4ca0ef5eb6be3
#
_entry.id   643e3297d0f098f538c4ca0ef5eb6be3
#
_cell.length_a   1.000
_cell.length_b   1.000
_cell.length_c   1.000
_cell.angle_alpha   90.00
_cell.angle_beta   90.00
_cell.angle_gamma   90.00
#
_symmetry.space_group_name_H-M   'P 1'
#
loop_
_entity.id
_entity.type
_entity.pdbx_description
1 polymer ?
#
loop_
_entity_poly.entity_id
_entity_poly.type
_entity_poly.pdbx_seq_one_letter_code
_entity_poly.pdbx_strand_id
1 'polypeptide(L)'
;IGTFAAEIVRSGGGAIAKMAVAAQEERSPNLREHLGPHSMTQWQEDTRIRLLYLAVALEFESPDLFARHLQWQRVAFNVRGVPTDVLTSNLEALAEVLAERLPPEGVAAVQRAIDAGAAALDASATGQQDAASKSTLLDSDEPFRGISERFLDAALNGRRDEACAEIRRAADEGVPIQDLYARVLGPAQQELGRL
;
A
#
# COMPACT_ATOMS: atom_id res chain seq x y z
N ILE A 1 18.19 13.83 -6.22
CA ILE A 1 17.18 14.60 -5.43
C ILE A 1 16.18 13.62 -4.83
N GLY A 2 15.61 12.72 -5.62
CA GLY A 2 14.69 11.69 -5.14
C GLY A 2 15.28 10.81 -4.04
N THR A 3 16.51 10.38 -4.18
CA THR A 3 17.21 9.52 -3.20
C THR A 3 17.39 10.20 -1.84
N PHE A 4 17.70 11.51 -1.81
CA PHE A 4 17.85 12.26 -0.54
C PHE A 4 16.50 12.43 0.17
N ALA A 5 15.45 12.80 -0.57
CA ALA A 5 14.11 12.89 -0.01
C ALA A 5 13.59 11.53 0.48
N ALA A 6 13.86 10.45 -0.29
CA ALA A 6 13.54 9.07 0.11
C ALA A 6 14.22 8.67 1.42
N GLU A 7 15.49 9.04 1.61
CA GLU A 7 16.23 8.73 2.83
C GLU A 7 15.68 9.47 4.06
N ILE A 8 15.32 10.75 3.93
CA ILE A 8 14.67 11.52 5.00
C ILE A 8 13.31 10.86 5.38
N VAL A 9 12.51 10.53 4.37
CA VAL A 9 11.20 9.89 4.58
C VAL A 9 11.37 8.52 5.24
N ARG A 10 12.36 7.73 4.83
CA ARG A 10 12.64 6.40 5.38
C ARG A 10 13.15 6.47 6.81
N SER A 11 14.16 7.29 7.07
CA SER A 11 14.78 7.40 8.40
C SER A 11 13.87 8.10 9.42
N GLY A 12 13.11 9.11 9.00
CA GLY A 12 12.17 9.86 9.83
C GLY A 12 10.77 9.26 9.93
N GLY A 13 10.48 8.17 9.22
CA GLY A 13 9.13 7.65 8.97
C GLY A 13 8.26 7.50 10.21
N GLY A 14 8.81 7.02 11.33
CA GLY A 14 8.05 6.87 12.58
C GLY A 14 7.65 8.20 13.22
N ALA A 15 8.54 9.20 13.20
CA ALA A 15 8.25 10.53 13.72
C ALA A 15 7.28 11.29 12.79
N ILE A 16 7.51 11.21 11.48
CA ILE A 16 6.66 11.83 10.45
C ILE A 16 5.24 11.25 10.53
N ALA A 17 5.09 9.93 10.66
CA ALA A 17 3.78 9.29 10.80
C ALA A 17 3.00 9.79 12.02
N LYS A 18 3.67 9.90 13.17
CA LYS A 18 3.04 10.44 14.40
C LYS A 18 2.57 11.87 14.22
N MET A 19 3.39 12.72 13.61
CA MET A 19 3.05 14.12 13.35
C MET A 19 1.91 14.27 12.35
N ALA A 20 1.93 13.50 11.27
CA ALA A 20 0.86 13.53 10.28
C ALA A 20 -0.48 13.04 10.86
N VAL A 21 -0.46 11.99 11.67
CA VAL A 21 -1.69 11.51 12.34
C VAL A 21 -2.20 12.52 13.37
N ALA A 22 -1.33 13.19 14.11
CA ALA A 22 -1.73 14.25 15.03
C ALA A 22 -2.34 15.45 14.28
N ALA A 23 -1.71 15.91 13.21
CA ALA A 23 -2.26 16.98 12.37
C ALA A 23 -3.60 16.59 11.70
N GLN A 24 -3.74 15.33 11.31
CA GLN A 24 -5.01 14.80 10.81
C GLN A 24 -6.09 14.80 11.90
N GLU A 25 -5.78 14.36 13.12
CA GLU A 25 -6.73 14.32 14.24
C GLU A 25 -7.22 15.73 14.62
N GLU A 26 -6.34 16.72 14.61
CA GLU A 26 -6.71 18.13 14.87
C GLU A 26 -7.73 18.66 13.84
N ARG A 27 -7.60 18.28 12.57
CA ARG A 27 -8.50 18.69 11.48
C ARG A 27 -9.78 17.86 11.38
N SER A 28 -9.71 16.61 11.81
CA SER A 28 -10.80 15.64 11.75
C SER A 28 -11.13 15.11 13.14
N PRO A 29 -11.92 15.84 13.96
CA PRO A 29 -12.21 15.42 15.35
C PRO A 29 -12.88 14.04 15.43
N ASN A 30 -13.55 13.62 14.36
CA ASN A 30 -14.23 12.31 14.28
C ASN A 30 -13.30 11.20 13.74
N LEU A 31 -12.01 11.45 13.57
CA LEU A 31 -11.07 10.46 13.01
C LEU A 31 -11.14 9.11 13.75
N ARG A 32 -11.21 9.14 15.09
CA ARG A 32 -11.29 7.93 15.92
C ARG A 32 -12.57 7.14 15.66
N GLU A 33 -13.68 7.83 15.42
CA GLU A 33 -14.97 7.22 15.09
C GLU A 33 -14.92 6.57 13.71
N HIS A 34 -14.36 7.26 12.72
CA HIS A 34 -14.21 6.75 11.36
C HIS A 34 -13.24 5.56 11.27
N LEU A 35 -12.22 5.50 12.13
CA LEU A 35 -11.33 4.35 12.21
C LEU A 35 -12.02 3.12 12.85
N GLY A 36 -13.10 3.31 13.61
CA GLY A 36 -13.82 2.23 14.25
C GLY A 36 -12.94 1.38 15.15
N PRO A 37 -12.92 0.03 14.97
CA PRO A 37 -12.07 -0.85 15.76
C PRO A 37 -10.57 -0.70 15.45
N HIS A 38 -10.20 0.01 14.38
CA HIS A 38 -8.82 0.27 14.01
C HIS A 38 -8.21 1.29 14.97
N SER A 39 -7.21 0.89 15.75
CA SER A 39 -6.65 1.77 16.78
C SER A 39 -5.80 2.89 16.16
N MET A 40 -5.66 4.02 16.88
CA MET A 40 -4.75 5.11 16.49
C MET A 40 -3.30 4.63 16.34
N THR A 41 -2.88 3.66 17.14
CA THR A 41 -1.54 3.05 17.02
C THR A 41 -1.40 2.28 15.70
N GLN A 42 -2.41 1.53 15.31
CA GLN A 42 -2.44 0.84 14.01
C GLN A 42 -2.44 1.85 12.87
N TRP A 43 -3.23 2.93 12.99
CA TRP A 43 -3.28 4.00 11.99
C TRP A 43 -1.92 4.70 11.82
N GLN A 44 -1.20 4.93 12.92
CA GLN A 44 0.16 5.47 12.87
C GLN A 44 1.12 4.48 12.16
N GLU A 45 1.00 3.20 12.44
CA GLU A 45 1.82 2.18 11.77
C GLU A 45 1.49 2.05 10.27
N ASP A 46 0.21 2.10 9.90
CA ASP A 46 -0.21 2.11 8.51
C ASP A 46 0.30 3.36 7.78
N THR A 47 0.30 4.51 8.46
CA THR A 47 0.89 5.75 7.93
C THR A 47 2.41 5.62 7.76
N ARG A 48 3.10 4.96 8.69
CA ARG A 48 4.54 4.67 8.58
C ARG A 48 4.83 3.74 7.38
N ILE A 49 4.03 2.71 7.20
CA ILE A 49 4.14 1.81 6.04
C ILE A 49 3.92 2.58 4.74
N ARG A 50 2.93 3.47 4.69
CA ARG A 50 2.65 4.36 3.55
C ARG A 50 3.87 5.23 3.21
N LEU A 51 4.56 5.75 4.21
CA LEU A 51 5.82 6.50 4.04
C LEU A 51 6.94 5.64 3.43
N LEU A 52 7.03 4.34 3.76
CA LEU A 52 8.00 3.45 3.12
C LEU A 52 7.72 3.30 1.61
N TYR A 53 6.46 3.16 1.22
CA TYR A 53 6.08 3.11 -0.21
C TYR A 53 6.31 4.46 -0.91
N LEU A 54 6.06 5.57 -0.22
CA LEU A 54 6.41 6.89 -0.73
C LEU A 54 7.92 7.01 -0.95
N ALA A 55 8.75 6.58 0.01
CA ALA A 55 10.20 6.58 -0.13
C ALA A 55 10.67 5.76 -1.34
N VAL A 56 10.09 4.57 -1.55
CA VAL A 56 10.38 3.75 -2.74
C VAL A 56 9.99 4.49 -4.02
N ALA A 57 8.81 5.11 -4.07
CA ALA A 57 8.37 5.87 -5.24
C ALA A 57 9.29 7.06 -5.55
N LEU A 58 9.79 7.74 -4.52
CA LEU A 58 10.76 8.82 -4.67
C LEU A 58 12.13 8.33 -5.17
N GLU A 59 12.61 7.20 -4.64
CA GLU A 59 13.90 6.62 -4.99
C GLU A 59 13.94 6.17 -6.47
N PHE A 60 12.85 5.58 -6.95
CA PHE A 60 12.70 5.14 -8.34
C PHE A 60 12.08 6.20 -9.27
N GLU A 61 11.84 7.41 -8.78
CA GLU A 61 11.18 8.50 -9.52
C GLU A 61 9.87 8.06 -10.23
N SER A 62 9.13 7.18 -9.56
CA SER A 62 7.91 6.55 -10.09
C SER A 62 6.70 6.78 -9.16
N PRO A 63 5.96 7.90 -9.33
CA PRO A 63 4.74 8.18 -8.56
C PRO A 63 3.68 7.07 -8.64
N ASP A 64 3.65 6.32 -9.74
CA ASP A 64 2.72 5.21 -9.95
C ASP A 64 2.88 4.08 -8.93
N LEU A 65 4.08 3.87 -8.38
CA LEU A 65 4.29 2.87 -7.33
C LEU A 65 3.51 3.25 -6.07
N PHE A 66 3.51 4.53 -5.71
CA PHE A 66 2.75 5.02 -4.57
C PHE A 66 1.24 4.99 -4.83
N ALA A 67 0.81 5.40 -6.03
CA ALA A 67 -0.58 5.36 -6.45
C ALA A 67 -1.18 3.94 -6.38
N ARG A 68 -0.47 2.93 -6.87
CA ARG A 68 -0.89 1.52 -6.78
C ARG A 68 -1.01 1.04 -5.33
N HIS A 69 -0.07 1.43 -4.47
CA HIS A 69 -0.15 1.08 -3.06
C HIS A 69 -1.40 1.69 -2.40
N LEU A 70 -1.74 2.93 -2.71
CA LEU A 70 -2.94 3.59 -2.19
C LEU A 70 -4.24 2.96 -2.70
N GLN A 71 -4.30 2.56 -3.98
CA GLN A 71 -5.43 1.81 -4.51
C GLN A 71 -5.66 0.52 -3.72
N TRP A 72 -4.59 -0.23 -3.45
CA TRP A 72 -4.67 -1.44 -2.62
C TRP A 72 -5.12 -1.11 -1.18
N GLN A 73 -4.52 -0.09 -0.54
CA GLN A 73 -4.92 0.33 0.81
C GLN A 73 -6.40 0.70 0.88
N ARG A 74 -6.91 1.42 -0.11
CA ARG A 74 -8.32 1.77 -0.17
C ARG A 74 -9.22 0.55 -0.13
N VAL A 75 -8.93 -0.47 -0.95
CA VAL A 75 -9.71 -1.72 -0.94
C VAL A 75 -9.64 -2.38 0.44
N ALA A 76 -8.44 -2.53 1.00
CA ALA A 76 -8.23 -3.16 2.30
C ALA A 76 -8.92 -2.40 3.46
N PHE A 77 -8.95 -1.06 3.41
CA PHE A 77 -9.62 -0.25 4.44
C PHE A 77 -11.13 -0.19 4.26
N ASN A 78 -11.64 -0.13 3.03
CA ASN A 78 -13.08 -0.19 2.78
C ASN A 78 -13.71 -1.49 3.29
N VAL A 79 -13.04 -2.64 3.12
CA VAL A 79 -13.48 -3.92 3.69
C VAL A 79 -13.56 -3.87 5.23
N ARG A 80 -12.70 -3.05 5.88
CA ARG A 80 -12.68 -2.85 7.34
C ARG A 80 -13.58 -1.72 7.81
N GLY A 81 -14.34 -1.10 6.90
CA GLY A 81 -15.26 0.01 7.21
C GLY A 81 -14.58 1.37 7.40
N VAL A 82 -13.29 1.51 7.05
CA VAL A 82 -12.59 2.80 7.08
C VAL A 82 -12.86 3.54 5.76
N PRO A 83 -13.49 4.73 5.82
CA PRO A 83 -13.83 5.49 4.63
C PRO A 83 -12.63 6.02 3.85
N THR A 84 -12.76 6.21 2.54
CA THR A 84 -11.67 6.69 1.68
C THR A 84 -11.21 8.11 2.02
N ASP A 85 -12.10 8.97 2.50
CA ASP A 85 -11.78 10.34 2.93
C ASP A 85 -10.78 10.38 4.11
N VAL A 86 -10.77 9.35 4.95
CA VAL A 86 -9.75 9.18 6.01
C VAL A 86 -8.36 9.00 5.41
N LEU A 87 -8.24 8.25 4.29
CA LEU A 87 -6.98 8.13 3.56
C LEU A 87 -6.57 9.46 2.91
N THR A 88 -7.51 10.14 2.26
CA THR A 88 -7.27 11.42 1.58
C THR A 88 -6.78 12.47 2.59
N SER A 89 -7.46 12.63 3.72
CA SER A 89 -7.05 13.58 4.76
C SER A 89 -5.70 13.23 5.39
N ASN A 90 -5.33 11.94 5.43
CA ASN A 90 -4.00 11.53 5.86
C ASN A 90 -2.90 11.91 4.86
N LEU A 91 -3.18 11.82 3.55
CA LEU A 91 -2.24 12.25 2.51
C LEU A 91 -1.99 13.77 2.57
N GLU A 92 -3.02 14.56 2.81
CA GLU A 92 -2.91 16.00 3.01
C GLU A 92 -2.02 16.33 4.22
N ALA A 93 -2.26 15.64 5.35
CA ALA A 93 -1.43 15.80 6.54
C ALA A 93 0.03 15.40 6.30
N LEU A 94 0.27 14.34 5.54
CA LEU A 94 1.62 13.92 5.15
C LEU A 94 2.31 14.97 4.27
N ALA A 95 1.59 15.54 3.29
CA ALA A 95 2.12 16.59 2.42
C ALA A 95 2.61 17.79 3.23
N GLU A 96 1.80 18.29 4.16
CA GLU A 96 2.13 19.43 5.01
C GLU A 96 3.36 19.15 5.90
N VAL A 97 3.33 18.02 6.62
CA VAL A 97 4.44 17.64 7.50
C VAL A 97 5.75 17.46 6.73
N LEU A 98 5.71 16.93 5.51
CA LEU A 98 6.89 16.76 4.67
C LEU A 98 7.36 18.07 4.04
N ALA A 99 6.44 18.99 3.70
CA ALA A 99 6.79 20.30 3.18
C ALA A 99 7.64 21.13 4.14
N GLU A 100 7.45 20.95 5.45
CA GLU A 100 8.26 21.62 6.48
C GLU A 100 9.66 21.04 6.68
N ARG A 101 9.92 19.82 6.17
CA ARG A 101 11.12 19.02 6.50
C ARG A 101 12.02 18.74 5.31
N LEU A 102 11.53 18.97 4.12
CA LEU A 102 12.26 18.70 2.90
C LEU A 102 12.69 20.00 2.20
N PRO A 103 13.81 19.99 1.47
CA PRO A 103 14.15 21.09 0.58
C PRO A 103 13.13 21.19 -0.56
N PRO A 104 13.03 22.37 -1.22
CA PRO A 104 11.99 22.63 -2.23
C PRO A 104 11.87 21.56 -3.33
N GLU A 105 13.00 21.03 -3.80
CA GLU A 105 13.02 19.98 -4.83
C GLU A 105 12.47 18.63 -4.30
N GLY A 106 12.71 18.35 -3.02
CA GLY A 106 12.15 17.18 -2.33
C GLY A 106 10.65 17.32 -2.12
N VAL A 107 10.19 18.51 -1.74
CA VAL A 107 8.75 18.83 -1.63
C VAL A 107 8.04 18.61 -2.97
N ALA A 108 8.61 19.11 -4.07
CA ALA A 108 8.02 18.93 -5.40
C ALA A 108 7.94 17.45 -5.82
N ALA A 109 8.93 16.64 -5.44
CA ALA A 109 8.89 15.20 -5.72
C ALA A 109 7.82 14.48 -4.90
N VAL A 110 7.71 14.79 -3.61
CA VAL A 110 6.66 14.27 -2.71
C VAL A 110 5.28 14.67 -3.22
N GLN A 111 5.10 15.95 -3.59
CA GLN A 111 3.80 16.44 -4.07
C GLN A 111 3.34 15.68 -5.31
N ARG A 112 4.22 15.44 -6.29
CA ARG A 112 3.87 14.62 -7.47
C ARG A 112 3.41 13.22 -7.10
N ALA A 113 4.05 12.58 -6.12
CA ALA A 113 3.65 11.23 -5.69
C ALA A 113 2.32 11.25 -4.93
N ILE A 114 2.08 12.25 -4.09
CA ILE A 114 0.82 12.43 -3.36
C ILE A 114 -0.32 12.74 -4.33
N ASP A 115 -0.11 13.63 -5.31
CA ASP A 115 -1.11 13.98 -6.32
C ASP A 115 -1.51 12.75 -7.15
N ALA A 116 -0.54 11.94 -7.57
CA ALA A 116 -0.80 10.68 -8.27
C ALA A 116 -1.60 9.70 -7.40
N GLY A 117 -1.28 9.65 -6.11
CA GLY A 117 -2.00 8.83 -5.13
C GLY A 117 -3.44 9.30 -4.91
N ALA A 118 -3.65 10.59 -4.71
CA ALA A 118 -4.97 11.19 -4.55
C ALA A 118 -5.83 10.97 -5.80
N ALA A 119 -5.29 11.21 -6.99
CA ALA A 119 -5.98 10.93 -8.26
C ALA A 119 -6.39 9.46 -8.39
N ALA A 120 -5.55 8.53 -7.92
CA ALA A 120 -5.85 7.10 -7.92
C ALA A 120 -6.98 6.72 -6.94
N LEU A 121 -7.09 7.41 -5.80
CA LEU A 121 -8.21 7.25 -4.87
C LEU A 121 -9.51 7.77 -5.48
N ASP A 122 -9.50 8.93 -6.15
CA ASP A 122 -10.66 9.56 -6.77
C ASP A 122 -11.17 8.79 -8.00
N ALA A 123 -10.29 8.39 -8.91
CA ALA A 123 -10.64 7.65 -10.12
C ALA A 123 -11.41 6.36 -9.82
N SER A 124 -11.16 5.79 -8.67
CA SER A 124 -11.83 4.57 -8.23
C SER A 124 -13.19 4.83 -7.58
N ALA A 125 -13.51 6.07 -7.17
CA ALA A 125 -14.83 6.46 -6.69
C ALA A 125 -15.85 6.59 -7.84
N THR A 126 -15.39 6.78 -9.07
CA THR A 126 -16.22 7.07 -10.24
C THR A 126 -16.57 5.87 -11.15
N GLY A 127 -16.38 4.60 -10.69
CA GLY A 127 -16.88 3.45 -11.44
C GLY A 127 -15.88 2.37 -11.82
N GLN A 128 -14.61 2.47 -11.42
CA GLN A 128 -13.63 1.38 -11.56
C GLN A 128 -13.62 0.42 -10.35
N GLN A 129 -14.70 0.36 -9.58
CA GLN A 129 -14.88 -0.64 -8.52
C GLN A 129 -14.79 -2.08 -9.06
N ASP A 130 -15.07 -2.30 -10.35
CA ASP A 130 -15.08 -3.63 -10.95
C ASP A 130 -13.69 -4.23 -11.19
N ALA A 131 -12.65 -3.42 -11.38
CA ALA A 131 -11.30 -3.94 -11.63
C ALA A 131 -10.54 -4.29 -10.33
N ALA A 132 -10.75 -3.52 -9.26
CA ALA A 132 -10.16 -3.81 -7.95
C ALA A 132 -10.95 -4.89 -7.17
N SER A 133 -12.21 -5.14 -7.55
CA SER A 133 -13.06 -6.21 -7.01
C SER A 133 -12.82 -7.57 -7.66
N LYS A 134 -12.19 -7.63 -8.84
CA LYS A 134 -11.84 -8.90 -9.48
C LYS A 134 -10.56 -9.43 -8.87
N SER A 135 -10.59 -10.71 -8.50
CA SER A 135 -9.39 -11.42 -8.06
C SER A 135 -8.32 -11.31 -9.14
N THR A 136 -7.18 -10.71 -8.82
CA THR A 136 -6.03 -10.62 -9.72
C THR A 136 -5.45 -12.00 -10.06
N LEU A 137 -5.81 -13.04 -9.28
CA LEU A 137 -5.45 -14.43 -9.53
C LEU A 137 -6.12 -14.99 -10.78
N LEU A 138 -7.35 -14.52 -11.10
CA LEU A 138 -8.10 -14.97 -12.26
C LEU A 138 -7.50 -14.49 -13.59
N ASP A 139 -6.74 -13.38 -13.56
CA ASP A 139 -6.09 -12.81 -14.74
C ASP A 139 -4.67 -13.37 -14.97
N SER A 140 -4.20 -14.25 -14.07
CA SER A 140 -2.89 -14.89 -14.22
C SER A 140 -2.95 -16.06 -15.20
N ASP A 141 -1.93 -16.15 -16.07
CA ASP A 141 -1.76 -17.29 -16.97
C ASP A 141 -1.28 -18.53 -16.20
N GLU A 142 -1.55 -19.72 -16.75
CA GLU A 142 -0.89 -20.94 -16.27
C GLU A 142 0.62 -20.90 -16.62
N PRO A 143 1.49 -21.46 -15.74
CA PRO A 143 1.19 -22.22 -14.51
C PRO A 143 1.01 -21.34 -13.25
N PHE A 144 1.17 -20.02 -13.34
CA PHE A 144 1.20 -19.11 -12.19
C PHE A 144 -0.12 -19.09 -11.41
N ARG A 145 -1.26 -19.19 -12.12
CA ARG A 145 -2.57 -19.26 -11.47
C ARG A 145 -2.65 -20.44 -10.50
N GLY A 146 -2.33 -21.63 -10.97
CA GLY A 146 -2.39 -22.82 -10.14
C GLY A 146 -1.44 -22.77 -8.93
N ILE A 147 -0.25 -22.19 -9.09
CA ILE A 147 0.70 -21.97 -7.98
C ILE A 147 0.11 -20.97 -6.97
N SER A 148 -0.45 -19.85 -7.45
CA SER A 148 -1.06 -18.82 -6.61
C SER A 148 -2.25 -19.34 -5.81
N GLU A 149 -3.13 -20.11 -6.43
CA GLU A 149 -4.30 -20.71 -5.78
C GLU A 149 -3.91 -21.66 -4.64
N ARG A 150 -2.93 -22.54 -4.88
CA ARG A 150 -2.44 -23.47 -3.84
C ARG A 150 -1.70 -22.73 -2.71
N PHE A 151 -0.90 -21.75 -3.05
CA PHE A 151 -0.23 -20.90 -2.07
C PHE A 151 -1.25 -20.16 -1.21
N LEU A 152 -2.25 -19.51 -1.83
CA LEU A 152 -3.28 -18.75 -1.15
C LEU A 152 -4.14 -19.63 -0.25
N ASP A 153 -4.58 -20.79 -0.73
CA ASP A 153 -5.34 -21.75 0.07
C ASP A 153 -4.56 -22.20 1.32
N ALA A 154 -3.28 -22.54 1.16
CA ALA A 154 -2.42 -22.90 2.29
C ALA A 154 -2.23 -21.75 3.27
N ALA A 155 -2.03 -20.52 2.77
CA ALA A 155 -1.85 -19.32 3.59
C ALA A 155 -3.11 -18.96 4.38
N LEU A 156 -4.28 -18.98 3.75
CA LEU A 156 -5.57 -18.70 4.39
C LEU A 156 -5.93 -19.71 5.50
N ASN A 157 -5.52 -20.95 5.33
CA ASN A 157 -5.73 -22.01 6.32
C ASN A 157 -4.61 -22.10 7.37
N GLY A 158 -3.67 -21.15 7.40
CA GLY A 158 -2.56 -21.10 8.36
C GLY A 158 -1.50 -22.21 8.15
N ARG A 159 -1.53 -22.92 7.00
CA ARG A 159 -0.62 -24.01 6.66
C ARG A 159 0.69 -23.46 6.08
N ARG A 160 1.43 -22.75 6.92
CA ARG A 160 2.64 -22.02 6.52
C ARG A 160 3.65 -22.87 5.77
N ASP A 161 3.90 -24.08 6.28
CA ASP A 161 4.94 -24.96 5.70
C ASP A 161 4.53 -25.44 4.29
N GLU A 162 3.24 -25.69 4.05
CA GLU A 162 2.73 -26.03 2.73
C GLU A 162 2.81 -24.85 1.77
N ALA A 163 2.47 -23.63 2.22
CA ALA A 163 2.60 -22.42 1.41
C ALA A 163 4.07 -22.20 1.00
N CYS A 164 5.01 -22.33 1.94
CA CYS A 164 6.43 -22.22 1.64
C CYS A 164 6.94 -23.34 0.73
N ALA A 165 6.42 -24.57 0.89
CA ALA A 165 6.80 -25.72 0.06
C ALA A 165 6.34 -25.53 -1.40
N GLU A 166 5.17 -24.93 -1.61
CA GLU A 166 4.63 -24.66 -2.94
C GLU A 166 5.55 -23.71 -3.74
N ILE A 167 6.01 -22.63 -3.10
CA ILE A 167 6.93 -21.67 -3.76
C ILE A 167 8.29 -22.33 -4.04
N ARG A 168 8.83 -23.10 -3.08
CA ARG A 168 10.11 -23.81 -3.28
C ARG A 168 10.02 -24.80 -4.41
N ARG A 169 8.95 -25.60 -4.47
CA ARG A 169 8.72 -26.57 -5.53
C ARG A 169 8.69 -25.88 -6.91
N ALA A 170 7.97 -24.77 -7.05
CA ALA A 170 7.92 -24.03 -8.30
C ALA A 170 9.30 -23.49 -8.71
N ALA A 171 10.13 -23.03 -7.75
CA ALA A 171 11.48 -22.60 -8.01
C ALA A 171 12.39 -23.79 -8.43
N ASP A 172 12.26 -24.95 -7.80
CA ASP A 172 13.01 -26.18 -8.13
C ASP A 172 12.59 -26.72 -9.53
N GLU A 173 11.35 -26.53 -9.93
CA GLU A 173 10.83 -26.83 -11.28
C GLU A 173 11.28 -25.83 -12.34
N GLY A 174 12.08 -24.81 -11.95
CA GLY A 174 12.71 -23.87 -12.86
C GLY A 174 11.93 -22.58 -13.10
N VAL A 175 10.89 -22.28 -12.34
CA VAL A 175 10.20 -21.00 -12.41
C VAL A 175 11.13 -19.90 -11.88
N PRO A 176 11.42 -18.83 -12.66
CA PRO A 176 12.28 -17.75 -12.21
C PRO A 176 11.74 -17.09 -10.95
N ILE A 177 12.62 -16.84 -9.99
CA ILE A 177 12.25 -16.20 -8.70
C ILE A 177 11.53 -14.86 -8.92
N GLN A 178 11.94 -14.08 -9.90
CA GLN A 178 11.30 -12.79 -10.25
C GLN A 178 9.83 -12.97 -10.65
N ASP A 179 9.53 -14.04 -11.43
CA ASP A 179 8.16 -14.36 -11.82
C ASP A 179 7.34 -14.87 -10.63
N LEU A 180 7.92 -15.65 -9.72
CA LEU A 180 7.25 -16.07 -8.48
C LEU A 180 6.86 -14.86 -7.63
N TYR A 181 7.74 -13.86 -7.49
CA TYR A 181 7.41 -12.62 -6.78
C TYR A 181 6.33 -11.81 -7.49
N ALA A 182 6.48 -11.57 -8.78
CA ALA A 182 5.61 -10.67 -9.53
C ALA A 182 4.24 -11.28 -9.85
N ARG A 183 4.18 -12.60 -10.12
CA ARG A 183 3.01 -13.26 -10.71
C ARG A 183 2.32 -14.25 -9.74
N VAL A 184 2.96 -14.57 -8.61
CA VAL A 184 2.39 -15.47 -7.59
C VAL A 184 2.23 -14.74 -6.26
N LEU A 185 3.34 -14.33 -5.62
CA LEU A 185 3.31 -13.77 -4.27
C LEU A 185 2.62 -12.40 -4.23
N GLY A 186 2.90 -11.52 -5.20
CA GLY A 186 2.28 -10.20 -5.28
C GLY A 186 0.75 -10.28 -5.40
N PRO A 187 0.20 -10.98 -6.41
CA PRO A 187 -1.24 -11.19 -6.54
C PRO A 187 -1.88 -11.91 -5.34
N ALA A 188 -1.22 -12.93 -4.78
CA ALA A 188 -1.72 -13.64 -3.62
C ALA A 188 -1.79 -12.74 -2.36
N GLN A 189 -0.79 -11.87 -2.14
CA GLN A 189 -0.82 -10.89 -1.04
C GLN A 189 -1.92 -9.85 -1.22
N GLN A 190 -2.17 -9.39 -2.44
CA GLN A 190 -3.28 -8.49 -2.74
C GLN A 190 -4.62 -9.15 -2.44
N GLU A 191 -4.78 -10.42 -2.80
CA GLU A 191 -5.98 -11.19 -2.52
C GLU A 191 -6.18 -11.43 -1.01
N LEU A 192 -5.12 -11.77 -0.27
CA LEU A 192 -5.15 -11.87 1.21
C LEU A 192 -5.58 -10.56 1.89
N GLY A 193 -5.18 -9.42 1.33
CA GLY A 193 -5.57 -8.10 1.83
C GLY A 193 -7.02 -7.72 1.49
N ARG A 194 -7.63 -8.38 0.49
CA ARG A 194 -9.02 -8.18 0.06
C ARG A 194 -10.02 -9.01 0.86
N LEU A 195 -9.62 -10.20 1.31
CA LEU A 195 -10.44 -11.13 2.11
C LEU A 195 -10.47 -10.71 3.57
#